data_fb62590ca2b27f14fcc2cc6a7c31f6de
#
_entry.id   fb62590ca2b27f14fcc2cc6a7c31f6de
#
_cell.length_a   1.000
_cell.length_b   1.000
_cell.length_c   1.000
_cell.angle_alpha   90.00
_cell.angle_beta   90.00
_cell.angle_gamma   90.00
#
_symmetry.space_group_name_H-M   'P 1'
#
loop_
_entity.id
_entity.type
_entity.pdbx_description
1 polymer ?
#
loop_
_entity_poly.entity_id
_entity_poly.type
_entity_poly.pdbx_seq_one_letter_code
_entity_poly.pdbx_strand_id
1 'polypeptide(L)'
;MIINRAAIIVKAKKPAVDWINKVDPMTGSDKVKLKDVNTDCQLYLVPDDVDSEDVAKVWAYTNAEALLEDFMCGWYQNESLWPRVRDIDLFDKWLEIDYHSLIIDTVDAPIKKEEI
;
A
#
# COMPACT_ATOMS: atom_id res chain seq x y z
N MET A 1 -15.09 -18.42 -7.24
CA MET A 1 -14.09 -19.50 -7.11
C MET A 1 -12.89 -18.98 -6.35
N ILE A 2 -12.36 -19.81 -5.49
CA ILE A 2 -11.13 -19.46 -4.75
C ILE A 2 -9.96 -19.43 -5.72
N ILE A 3 -9.16 -18.38 -5.67
CA ILE A 3 -7.96 -18.30 -6.52
C ILE A 3 -6.70 -18.63 -5.71
N ASN A 4 -5.64 -18.99 -6.42
CA ASN A 4 -4.35 -19.38 -5.83
C ASN A 4 -3.48 -18.17 -5.50
N ARG A 5 -4.03 -17.23 -4.76
CA ARG A 5 -3.35 -16.01 -4.31
C ARG A 5 -3.80 -15.70 -2.89
N ALA A 6 -2.95 -15.03 -2.15
CA ALA A 6 -3.34 -14.31 -0.95
C ALA A 6 -3.37 -12.81 -1.27
N ALA A 7 -3.86 -12.00 -0.35
CA ALA A 7 -3.94 -10.56 -0.54
C ALA A 7 -3.34 -9.83 0.65
N ILE A 8 -2.65 -8.74 0.34
CA ILE A 8 -2.13 -7.80 1.32
C ILE A 8 -2.66 -6.42 0.97
N ILE A 9 -3.36 -5.79 1.91
CA ILE A 9 -3.82 -4.41 1.79
C ILE A 9 -2.80 -3.54 2.53
N VAL A 10 -2.31 -2.49 1.86
CA VAL A 10 -1.36 -1.55 2.45
C VAL A 10 -2.11 -0.30 2.89
N LYS A 11 -2.01 0.02 4.17
CA LYS A 11 -2.74 1.14 4.80
C LYS A 11 -1.75 2.18 5.31
N ALA A 12 -2.17 3.44 5.29
CA ALA A 12 -1.36 4.54 5.79
C ALA A 12 -1.50 4.69 7.30
N LYS A 13 -0.41 5.10 7.94
CA LYS A 13 -0.38 5.60 9.31
C LYS A 13 -0.29 7.12 9.30
N LYS A 14 -0.47 7.73 10.46
CA LYS A 14 -0.49 9.19 10.59
C LYS A 14 0.73 9.90 9.98
N PRO A 15 1.98 9.43 10.19
CA PRO A 15 3.13 10.12 9.58
C PRO A 15 3.08 10.20 8.06
N ALA A 16 2.53 9.18 7.37
CA ALA A 16 2.35 9.22 5.93
C ALA A 16 1.32 10.28 5.53
N VAL A 17 0.24 10.40 6.28
CA VAL A 17 -0.78 11.43 6.06
C VAL A 17 -0.19 12.82 6.31
N ASP A 18 0.64 12.96 7.32
CA ASP A 18 1.33 14.23 7.61
C ASP A 18 2.23 14.64 6.43
N TRP A 19 2.92 13.67 5.81
CA TRP A 19 3.72 13.93 4.60
C TRP A 19 2.84 14.43 3.46
N ILE A 20 1.70 13.78 3.20
CA ILE A 20 0.76 14.20 2.14
C ILE A 20 0.37 15.66 2.35
N ASN A 21 -0.03 16.02 3.56
CA ASN A 21 -0.48 17.37 3.88
C ASN A 21 0.65 18.40 3.86
N LYS A 22 1.87 17.97 4.13
CA LYS A 22 3.05 18.84 4.10
C LYS A 22 3.43 19.23 2.68
N VAL A 23 3.38 18.29 1.74
CA VAL A 23 3.78 18.53 0.35
C VAL A 23 2.65 19.09 -0.50
N ASP A 24 1.40 19.00 -0.03
CA ASP A 24 0.25 19.56 -0.72
C ASP A 24 0.29 21.09 -0.62
N PRO A 25 0.24 21.82 -1.76
CA PRO A 25 0.18 23.28 -1.74
C PRO A 25 -1.13 23.82 -1.17
N MET A 26 -2.19 23.02 -1.14
CA MET A 26 -3.46 23.39 -0.52
C MET A 26 -3.33 23.33 0.99
N THR A 27 -3.90 24.31 1.68
CA THR A 27 -3.80 24.45 3.14
C THR A 27 -5.18 24.58 3.78
N GLY A 28 -5.22 24.40 5.10
CA GLY A 28 -6.44 24.62 5.89
C GLY A 28 -7.39 23.43 5.86
N SER A 29 -8.67 23.69 5.59
CA SER A 29 -9.73 22.68 5.64
C SER A 29 -9.64 21.61 4.55
N ASP A 30 -8.79 21.82 3.54
CA ASP A 30 -8.63 20.89 2.44
C ASP A 30 -7.63 19.77 2.73
N LYS A 31 -7.08 19.74 3.94
CA LYS A 31 -6.16 18.66 4.35
C LYS A 31 -6.88 17.32 4.43
N VAL A 32 -6.21 16.28 3.94
CA VAL A 32 -6.74 14.92 4.04
C VAL A 32 -6.57 14.38 5.45
N LYS A 33 -7.46 13.48 5.84
CA LYS A 33 -7.44 12.79 7.12
C LYS A 33 -7.05 11.33 6.92
N LEU A 34 -6.58 10.68 7.97
CA LEU A 34 -6.19 9.27 7.94
C LEU A 34 -7.31 8.38 7.38
N LYS A 35 -8.55 8.58 7.84
CA LYS A 35 -9.68 7.79 7.34
C LYS A 35 -9.94 7.98 5.85
N ASP A 36 -9.67 9.19 5.33
CA ASP A 36 -9.87 9.50 3.91
C ASP A 36 -8.83 8.79 3.05
N VAL A 37 -7.58 8.80 3.51
CA VAL A 37 -6.47 8.10 2.83
C VAL A 37 -6.73 6.60 2.79
N ASN A 38 -7.28 6.02 3.85
CA ASN A 38 -7.50 4.58 3.96
C ASN A 38 -8.89 4.13 3.48
N THR A 39 -9.67 5.02 2.87
CA THR A 39 -10.96 4.65 2.28
C THR A 39 -10.79 3.71 1.10
N ASP A 40 -9.75 3.93 0.29
CA ASP A 40 -9.44 3.10 -0.87
C ASP A 40 -7.94 2.82 -0.90
N CYS A 41 -7.56 1.67 -0.37
CA CYS A 41 -6.16 1.24 -0.28
C CYS A 41 -5.77 0.39 -1.48
N GLN A 42 -4.46 0.37 -1.79
CA GLN A 42 -3.93 -0.57 -2.76
C GLN A 42 -3.95 -1.98 -2.18
N LEU A 43 -4.38 -2.94 -2.98
CA LEU A 43 -4.41 -4.35 -2.64
C LEU A 43 -3.45 -5.08 -3.57
N TYR A 44 -2.54 -5.85 -2.97
CA TYR A 44 -1.54 -6.63 -3.67
C TYR A 44 -1.92 -8.10 -3.61
N LEU A 45 -2.06 -8.74 -4.76
CA LEU A 45 -2.15 -10.19 -4.81
C LEU A 45 -0.74 -10.76 -4.72
N VAL A 46 -0.55 -11.68 -3.80
CA VAL A 46 0.74 -12.31 -3.53
C VAL A 46 0.62 -13.82 -3.71
N PRO A 47 1.75 -14.54 -3.88
CA PRO A 47 1.69 -15.99 -3.99
C PRO A 47 1.02 -16.65 -2.78
N ASP A 48 0.37 -17.78 -3.00
CA ASP A 48 -0.35 -18.49 -1.94
C ASP A 48 0.55 -19.17 -0.89
N ASP A 49 1.86 -19.22 -1.14
CA ASP A 49 2.83 -19.59 -0.12
C ASP A 49 3.06 -18.50 0.94
N VAL A 50 2.55 -17.29 0.70
CA VAL A 50 2.39 -16.28 1.74
C VAL A 50 1.13 -16.66 2.53
N ASP A 51 1.31 -17.56 3.50
CA ASP A 51 0.21 -18.30 4.12
C ASP A 51 -0.07 -17.89 5.58
N SER A 52 0.58 -16.84 6.07
CA SER A 52 0.36 -16.32 7.42
C SER A 52 0.67 -14.83 7.49
N GLU A 53 0.23 -14.19 8.58
CA GLU A 53 0.58 -12.79 8.83
C GLU A 53 2.08 -12.57 8.95
N ASP A 54 2.79 -13.51 9.58
CA ASP A 54 4.24 -13.41 9.73
C ASP A 54 4.95 -13.46 8.39
N VAL A 55 4.55 -14.36 7.51
CA VAL A 55 5.12 -14.45 6.15
C VAL A 55 4.74 -13.24 5.33
N ALA A 56 3.52 -12.74 5.48
CA ALA A 56 3.08 -11.51 4.82
C ALA A 56 3.94 -10.31 5.23
N LYS A 57 4.29 -10.23 6.50
CA LYS A 57 5.16 -9.16 7.01
C LYS A 57 6.57 -9.24 6.44
N VAL A 58 7.12 -10.45 6.32
CA VAL A 58 8.42 -10.66 5.66
C VAL A 58 8.35 -10.23 4.20
N TRP A 59 7.27 -10.60 3.50
CA TRP A 59 7.06 -10.17 2.13
C TRP A 59 7.03 -8.64 2.01
N ALA A 60 6.28 -7.98 2.89
CA ALA A 60 6.17 -6.52 2.90
C ALA A 60 7.52 -5.85 3.16
N TYR A 61 8.30 -6.36 4.10
CA TYR A 61 9.62 -5.81 4.39
C TYR A 61 10.60 -6.03 3.24
N THR A 62 10.54 -7.17 2.58
CA THR A 62 11.36 -7.45 1.40
C THR A 62 11.05 -6.47 0.26
N ASN A 63 9.81 -6.01 0.17
CA ASN A 63 9.33 -5.10 -0.87
C ASN A 63 9.07 -3.68 -0.35
N ALA A 64 9.62 -3.32 0.81
CA ALA A 64 9.29 -2.06 1.50
C ALA A 64 9.52 -0.83 0.61
N GLU A 65 10.64 -0.76 -0.09
CA GLU A 65 10.93 0.36 -0.98
C GLU A 65 9.88 0.50 -2.07
N ALA A 66 9.55 -0.60 -2.75
CA ALA A 66 8.57 -0.59 -3.83
C ALA A 66 7.17 -0.20 -3.32
N LEU A 67 6.77 -0.72 -2.16
CA LEU A 67 5.48 -0.40 -1.56
C LEU A 67 5.39 1.08 -1.16
N LEU A 68 6.47 1.63 -0.60
CA LEU A 68 6.55 3.05 -0.27
C LEU A 68 6.45 3.92 -1.53
N GLU A 69 7.18 3.54 -2.59
CA GLU A 69 7.16 4.27 -3.85
C GLU A 69 5.79 4.23 -4.51
N ASP A 70 5.12 3.08 -4.52
CA ASP A 70 3.75 2.96 -5.02
C ASP A 70 2.79 3.88 -4.26
N PHE A 71 2.90 3.89 -2.93
CA PHE A 71 2.07 4.75 -2.11
C PHE A 71 2.31 6.23 -2.42
N MET A 72 3.57 6.66 -2.45
CA MET A 72 3.92 8.05 -2.71
C MET A 72 3.54 8.48 -4.12
N CYS A 73 3.75 7.62 -5.11
CA CYS A 73 3.39 7.88 -6.50
C CYS A 73 1.88 8.08 -6.68
N GLY A 74 1.07 7.39 -5.89
CA GLY A 74 -0.38 7.56 -5.91
C GLY A 74 -0.85 8.93 -5.43
N TRP A 75 -0.02 9.64 -4.66
CA TRP A 75 -0.32 10.98 -4.17
C TRP A 75 0.43 12.07 -4.94
N TYR A 76 1.75 11.91 -5.12
CA TYR A 76 2.59 12.89 -5.82
C TYR A 76 3.62 12.17 -6.66
N GLN A 77 3.59 12.36 -7.96
CA GLN A 77 4.50 11.69 -8.91
C GLN A 77 5.90 12.32 -8.92
N ASN A 78 6.06 13.52 -8.35
CA ASN A 78 7.36 14.19 -8.32
C ASN A 78 8.24 13.61 -7.22
N GLU A 79 9.20 12.78 -7.61
CA GLU A 79 10.11 12.08 -6.69
C GLU A 79 10.95 13.02 -5.81
N SER A 80 11.15 14.27 -6.23
CA SER A 80 11.90 15.25 -5.43
C SER A 80 11.17 15.58 -4.12
N LEU A 81 9.87 15.30 -4.02
CA LEU A 81 9.07 15.52 -2.82
C LEU A 81 9.09 14.32 -1.87
N TRP A 82 9.69 13.20 -2.30
CA TRP A 82 9.70 11.97 -1.53
C TRP A 82 10.89 11.92 -0.57
N PRO A 83 10.76 11.24 0.58
CA PRO A 83 11.92 10.92 1.41
C PRO A 83 12.98 10.17 0.60
N ARG A 84 14.24 10.51 0.83
CA ARG A 84 15.36 9.86 0.11
C ARG A 84 15.60 8.44 0.56
N VAL A 85 15.48 8.20 1.87
CA VAL A 85 15.68 6.88 2.46
C VAL A 85 14.31 6.21 2.57
N ARG A 86 14.13 5.15 1.79
CA ARG A 86 12.88 4.39 1.70
C ARG A 86 13.16 2.95 2.11
N ASP A 87 13.25 2.72 3.42
CA ASP A 87 13.65 1.46 4.02
C ASP A 87 12.55 0.87 4.90
N ILE A 88 12.87 -0.21 5.60
CA ILE A 88 11.94 -0.88 6.51
C ILE A 88 11.50 0.05 7.64
N ASP A 89 12.40 0.88 8.16
CA ASP A 89 12.07 1.82 9.23
C ASP A 89 11.02 2.84 8.78
N LEU A 90 11.17 3.38 7.59
CA LEU A 90 10.17 4.28 7.03
C LEU A 90 8.86 3.55 6.77
N PHE A 91 8.93 2.32 6.26
CA PHE A 91 7.75 1.49 6.04
C PHE A 91 6.98 1.31 7.35
N ASP A 92 7.65 0.93 8.43
CA ASP A 92 7.01 0.72 9.73
C ASP A 92 6.37 1.99 10.29
N LYS A 93 6.97 3.15 10.04
CA LYS A 93 6.43 4.42 10.51
C LYS A 93 5.23 4.89 9.70
N TRP A 94 5.22 4.61 8.41
CA TRP A 94 4.26 5.18 7.46
C TRP A 94 3.13 4.25 7.11
N LEU A 95 3.41 2.94 7.04
CA LEU A 95 2.48 1.96 6.47
C LEU A 95 2.28 0.78 7.41
N GLU A 96 1.14 0.14 7.25
CA GLU A 96 0.84 -1.14 7.87
C GLU A 96 0.09 -2.01 6.87
N ILE A 97 0.04 -3.31 7.14
CA ILE A 97 -0.61 -4.24 6.23
C ILE A 97 -1.76 -4.96 6.91
N ASP A 98 -2.78 -5.30 6.11
CA ASP A 98 -3.80 -6.30 6.45
C ASP A 98 -3.63 -7.48 5.52
N TYR A 99 -3.58 -8.67 6.08
CA TYR A 99 -3.39 -9.91 5.33
C TYR A 99 -4.71 -10.69 5.24
N HIS A 100 -4.99 -11.22 4.04
CA HIS A 100 -6.15 -12.06 3.78
C HIS A 100 -5.73 -13.27 2.98
N SER A 101 -6.01 -14.46 3.51
CA SER A 101 -5.56 -15.71 2.89
C SER A 101 -6.54 -16.29 1.87
N LEU A 102 -7.82 -15.91 1.97
CA LEU A 102 -8.87 -16.49 1.15
C LEU A 102 -9.41 -15.43 0.19
N ILE A 103 -9.09 -15.60 -1.09
CA ILE A 103 -9.50 -14.67 -2.15
C ILE A 103 -10.45 -15.39 -3.07
N ILE A 104 -11.63 -14.82 -3.24
CA ILE A 104 -12.68 -15.40 -4.08
C ILE A 104 -12.87 -14.48 -5.29
N ASP A 105 -12.68 -15.05 -6.49
CA ASP A 105 -12.99 -14.37 -7.73
C ASP A 105 -14.43 -14.72 -8.13
N THR A 106 -15.28 -13.72 -8.21
CA THR A 106 -16.69 -13.89 -8.56
C THR A 106 -16.97 -13.73 -10.05
N VAL A 107 -15.95 -13.36 -10.81
CA VAL A 107 -16.06 -13.15 -12.26
C VAL A 107 -15.60 -14.41 -12.97
N ASP A 108 -16.39 -14.89 -13.91
CA ASP A 108 -16.16 -16.14 -14.64
C ASP A 108 -15.24 -15.94 -15.88
N ALA A 109 -14.42 -14.91 -15.87
CA ALA A 109 -13.47 -14.61 -16.93
C ALA A 109 -12.05 -14.52 -16.36
N PRO A 110 -11.02 -14.77 -17.19
CA PRO A 110 -9.64 -14.63 -16.72
C PRO A 110 -9.32 -13.20 -16.29
N ILE A 111 -8.46 -13.09 -15.26
CA ILE A 111 -7.91 -11.81 -14.83
C ILE A 111 -6.94 -11.31 -15.90
N LYS A 112 -7.10 -10.06 -16.30
CA LYS A 112 -6.16 -9.39 -17.21
C LYS A 112 -5.18 -8.55 -16.38
N LYS A 113 -3.92 -8.59 -16.77
CA LYS A 113 -2.87 -7.79 -16.12
C LYS A 113 -2.44 -6.67 -17.07
N GLU A 114 -2.38 -5.47 -16.53
CA GLU A 114 -1.92 -4.29 -17.26
C GLU A 114 -0.74 -3.67 -16.53
N GLU A 115 0.28 -3.25 -17.27
CA GLU A 115 1.37 -2.45 -16.71
C GLU A 115 0.94 -0.99 -16.68
N ILE A 116 1.17 -0.36 -15.53
CA ILE A 116 0.85 1.05 -15.30
C ILE A 116 2.11 1.89 -15.23
#